data_12810d9b03ae02319b0583df36b1b1b4
#
_entry.id   12810d9b03ae02319b0583df36b1b1b4
#
_cell.length_a   1.000
_cell.length_b   1.000
_cell.length_c   1.000
_cell.angle_alpha   90.00
_cell.angle_beta   90.00
_cell.angle_gamma   90.00
#
_symmetry.space_group_name_H-M   'P 1'
#
loop_
_entity.id
_entity.type
_entity.pdbx_description
1 polymer ?
#
loop_
_entity_poly.entity_id
_entity_poly.type
_entity_poly.pdbx_seq_one_letter_code
_entity_poly.pdbx_strand_id
1 'polypeptide(L)'
;MQNPKNPQRAAARAAAVLAAAALTVLAAAGAAAADGQPVAGYGNAQQVLRSGQVHDTVSRFLVAARQQSAAPAAVADGGVSGAPRSAPNAAAAPPAFELKDPVPLYELNPDFVTGKAKATPENALRLSYLTSRVAAGDGHQAAVLLAPQADGQSWQLAGIRDGDTEVGLAEGGTAAARTFGEPQIHAWYRLTQSGTVEALTKEATTGLGGRSSVTLAGYQKLVAARYGDKQPGSSYDRKGLAG
;
A
#
# COMPACT_ATOMS: atom_id res chain seq x y z
N MET A 1 -47.47 -31.33 -75.66
CA MET A 1 -48.17 -32.46 -74.98
C MET A 1 -47.70 -32.54 -73.55
N GLN A 2 -48.66 -32.29 -72.70
CA GLN A 2 -48.81 -32.83 -71.33
C GLN A 2 -47.79 -32.53 -70.26
N ASN A 3 -48.19 -31.60 -69.40
CA ASN A 3 -48.06 -31.63 -67.93
C ASN A 3 -48.54 -33.02 -67.41
N PRO A 4 -48.31 -33.47 -66.13
CA PRO A 4 -48.26 -32.66 -64.90
C PRO A 4 -47.41 -33.29 -63.71
N LYS A 5 -47.43 -32.57 -62.65
CA LYS A 5 -47.67 -32.94 -61.23
C LYS A 5 -46.53 -32.75 -60.25
N ASN A 6 -46.70 -31.71 -59.51
CA ASN A 6 -46.45 -31.61 -58.09
C ASN A 6 -47.17 -32.78 -57.31
N PRO A 7 -46.96 -33.09 -56.05
CA PRO A 7 -46.34 -32.35 -54.95
C PRO A 7 -45.58 -33.28 -53.97
N GLN A 8 -44.94 -32.76 -53.02
CA GLN A 8 -45.22 -32.99 -51.60
C GLN A 8 -44.06 -32.52 -50.68
N ARG A 9 -44.38 -31.54 -49.97
CA ARG A 9 -44.17 -31.37 -48.52
C ARG A 9 -43.28 -32.39 -47.81
N ALA A 10 -42.15 -31.94 -47.36
CA ALA A 10 -41.51 -32.47 -46.17
C ALA A 10 -41.03 -31.31 -45.26
N ALA A 11 -41.69 -31.21 -44.13
CA ALA A 11 -41.40 -30.26 -43.08
C ALA A 11 -40.07 -30.64 -42.42
N ALA A 12 -39.05 -29.83 -42.57
CA ALA A 12 -37.83 -29.94 -41.78
C ALA A 12 -37.99 -29.06 -40.54
N ARG A 13 -38.06 -29.71 -39.39
CA ARG A 13 -38.08 -29.11 -38.06
C ARG A 13 -36.75 -28.44 -37.85
N ALA A 14 -36.74 -27.12 -37.76
CA ALA A 14 -35.61 -26.36 -37.26
C ALA A 14 -35.52 -26.54 -35.75
N ALA A 15 -34.55 -27.30 -35.30
CA ALA A 15 -34.15 -27.34 -33.90
C ALA A 15 -33.30 -26.09 -33.61
N ALA A 16 -33.90 -25.13 -32.96
CA ALA A 16 -33.17 -23.97 -32.43
C ALA A 16 -32.33 -24.44 -31.21
N VAL A 17 -31.03 -24.56 -31.40
CA VAL A 17 -30.09 -24.73 -30.31
C VAL A 17 -29.86 -23.33 -29.72
N LEU A 18 -30.50 -23.05 -28.59
CA LEU A 18 -30.20 -21.90 -27.74
C LEU A 18 -28.85 -22.18 -27.04
N ALA A 19 -27.76 -21.69 -27.61
CA ALA A 19 -26.51 -21.58 -26.92
C ALA A 19 -26.65 -20.43 -25.90
N ALA A 20 -26.92 -20.76 -24.63
CA ALA A 20 -26.79 -19.84 -23.51
C ALA A 20 -25.31 -19.53 -23.32
N ALA A 21 -24.86 -18.41 -23.91
CA ALA A 21 -23.59 -17.83 -23.56
C ALA A 21 -23.71 -17.30 -22.12
N ALA A 22 -23.22 -18.07 -21.15
CA ALA A 22 -22.98 -17.58 -19.82
C ALA A 22 -21.87 -16.53 -19.92
N LEU A 23 -22.24 -15.25 -19.96
CA LEU A 23 -21.33 -14.15 -19.68
C LEU A 23 -20.94 -14.27 -18.19
N THR A 24 -19.83 -14.93 -17.93
CA THR A 24 -19.09 -14.74 -16.68
C THR A 24 -18.55 -13.32 -16.73
N VAL A 25 -19.29 -12.39 -16.12
CA VAL A 25 -18.72 -11.10 -15.73
C VAL A 25 -17.66 -11.43 -14.67
N LEU A 26 -16.40 -11.57 -15.10
CA LEU A 26 -15.28 -11.41 -14.20
C LEU A 26 -15.39 -9.95 -13.70
N ALA A 27 -15.88 -9.77 -12.48
CA ALA A 27 -15.65 -8.55 -11.76
C ALA A 27 -14.11 -8.42 -11.64
N ALA A 28 -13.53 -7.62 -12.51
CA ALA A 28 -12.16 -7.17 -12.33
C ALA A 28 -12.15 -6.40 -11.00
N ALA A 29 -11.73 -7.07 -9.93
CA ALA A 29 -11.40 -6.40 -8.67
C ALA A 29 -10.44 -5.26 -9.06
N GLY A 30 -10.84 -4.03 -8.77
CA GLY A 30 -10.12 -2.84 -9.22
C GLY A 30 -8.67 -2.92 -8.76
N ALA A 31 -7.78 -3.20 -9.71
CA ALA A 31 -6.35 -3.08 -9.46
C ALA A 31 -6.09 -1.63 -9.11
N ALA A 32 -5.52 -1.37 -7.93
CA ALA A 32 -5.07 -0.04 -7.58
C ALA A 32 -4.10 0.42 -8.68
N ALA A 33 -4.49 1.44 -9.43
CA ALA A 33 -3.71 1.91 -10.58
C ALA A 33 -2.84 3.08 -10.13
N ALA A 34 -1.53 2.91 -10.31
CA ALA A 34 -0.61 4.03 -10.36
C ALA A 34 -0.55 4.49 -11.82
N ASP A 35 -0.81 5.76 -12.11
CA ASP A 35 -0.75 6.35 -13.46
C ASP A 35 -1.65 5.68 -14.52
N GLY A 36 -2.78 5.11 -14.12
CA GLY A 36 -3.63 4.34 -15.01
C GLY A 36 -3.07 2.96 -15.38
N GLN A 37 -1.87 2.61 -14.92
CA GLN A 37 -1.28 1.29 -15.06
C GLN A 37 -1.56 0.45 -13.80
N PRO A 38 -2.02 -0.78 -13.95
CA PRO A 38 -2.23 -1.67 -12.82
C PRO A 38 -0.88 -1.96 -12.14
N VAL A 39 -0.88 -1.99 -10.80
CA VAL A 39 0.30 -2.41 -10.02
C VAL A 39 0.65 -3.84 -10.40
N ALA A 40 1.91 -4.07 -10.80
CA ALA A 40 2.39 -5.40 -11.17
C ALA A 40 2.18 -6.39 -10.01
N GLY A 41 1.64 -7.57 -10.32
CA GLY A 41 1.40 -8.60 -9.31
C GLY A 41 0.34 -8.26 -8.26
N TYR A 42 -0.55 -7.30 -8.48
CA TYR A 42 -1.56 -6.89 -7.49
C TYR A 42 -2.44 -8.05 -7.02
N GLY A 43 -2.84 -8.95 -7.93
CA GLY A 43 -3.58 -10.16 -7.56
C GLY A 43 -2.79 -11.09 -6.64
N ASN A 44 -1.47 -11.19 -6.83
CA ASN A 44 -0.60 -11.93 -5.91
C ASN A 44 -0.54 -11.26 -4.53
N ALA A 45 -0.45 -9.93 -4.47
CA ALA A 45 -0.49 -9.20 -3.20
C ALA A 45 -1.78 -9.49 -2.41
N GLN A 46 -2.94 -9.50 -3.09
CA GLN A 46 -4.22 -9.87 -2.47
C GLN A 46 -4.22 -11.32 -1.97
N GLN A 47 -3.61 -12.26 -2.70
CA GLN A 47 -3.47 -13.65 -2.25
C GLN A 47 -2.57 -13.75 -1.01
N VAL A 48 -1.46 -13.03 -0.98
CA VAL A 48 -0.57 -12.95 0.20
C VAL A 48 -1.32 -12.44 1.42
N LEU A 49 -2.09 -11.37 1.30
CA LEU A 49 -2.91 -10.84 2.40
C LEU A 49 -3.93 -11.85 2.94
N ARG A 50 -4.51 -12.66 2.06
CA ARG A 50 -5.48 -13.72 2.44
C ARG A 50 -4.83 -15.00 2.95
N SER A 51 -3.50 -15.10 2.97
CA SER A 51 -2.80 -16.29 3.42
C SER A 51 -2.92 -16.49 4.93
N GLY A 52 -2.97 -17.75 5.37
CA GLY A 52 -2.96 -18.10 6.80
C GLY A 52 -1.75 -17.50 7.52
N GLN A 53 -0.58 -17.46 6.88
CA GLN A 53 0.64 -16.90 7.45
C GLN A 53 0.48 -15.41 7.82
N VAL A 54 -0.12 -14.60 6.94
CA VAL A 54 -0.37 -13.18 7.24
C VAL A 54 -1.40 -13.05 8.34
N HIS A 55 -2.51 -13.80 8.27
CA HIS A 55 -3.54 -13.77 9.30
C HIS A 55 -3.01 -14.17 10.68
N ASP A 56 -2.18 -15.22 10.79
CA ASP A 56 -1.55 -15.63 12.04
C ASP A 56 -0.59 -14.57 12.57
N THR A 57 0.14 -13.89 11.68
CA THR A 57 1.08 -12.84 12.08
C THR A 57 0.35 -11.60 12.57
N VAL A 58 -0.73 -11.18 11.90
CA VAL A 58 -1.60 -10.09 12.35
C VAL A 58 -2.24 -10.43 13.70
N SER A 59 -2.76 -11.64 13.85
CA SER A 59 -3.35 -12.12 15.12
C SER A 59 -2.38 -11.98 16.28
N ARG A 60 -1.14 -12.46 16.12
CA ARG A 60 -0.08 -12.34 17.14
C ARG A 60 0.29 -10.90 17.44
N PHE A 61 0.37 -10.07 16.39
CA PHE A 61 0.64 -8.64 16.55
C PHE A 61 -0.44 -7.97 17.39
N LEU A 62 -1.72 -8.18 17.08
CA LEU A 62 -2.84 -7.58 17.81
C LEU A 62 -2.90 -8.03 19.27
N VAL A 63 -2.59 -9.30 19.57
CA VAL A 63 -2.48 -9.79 20.95
C VAL A 63 -1.35 -9.06 21.70
N ALA A 64 -0.18 -8.90 21.06
CA ALA A 64 0.95 -8.20 21.67
C ALA A 64 0.65 -6.71 21.90
N ALA A 65 0.01 -6.03 20.96
CA ALA A 65 -0.38 -4.63 21.08
C ALA A 65 -1.36 -4.42 22.24
N ARG A 66 -2.35 -5.30 22.42
CA ARG A 66 -3.25 -5.28 23.59
C ARG A 66 -2.49 -5.42 24.91
N GLN A 67 -1.54 -6.34 24.98
CA GLN A 67 -0.77 -6.57 26.20
C GLN A 67 0.07 -5.33 26.56
N GLN A 68 0.63 -4.65 25.57
CA GLN A 68 1.37 -3.41 25.75
C GLN A 68 0.47 -2.28 26.25
N SER A 69 -0.72 -2.14 25.70
CA SER A 69 -1.70 -1.12 26.09
C SER A 69 -2.30 -1.39 27.48
N ALA A 70 -2.39 -2.65 27.91
CA ALA A 70 -2.90 -3.06 29.22
C ALA A 70 -1.83 -3.02 30.32
N ALA A 71 -0.55 -2.88 29.98
CA ALA A 71 0.53 -2.77 30.96
C ALA A 71 0.41 -1.41 31.67
N PRO A 72 0.29 -1.35 33.03
CA PRO A 72 0.28 -0.10 33.74
C PRO A 72 1.58 0.62 33.45
N ALA A 73 1.52 1.91 33.14
CA ALA A 73 2.69 2.76 33.05
C ALA A 73 3.50 2.57 34.36
N ALA A 74 4.71 2.06 34.25
CA ALA A 74 5.58 1.88 35.41
C ALA A 74 5.77 3.26 36.04
N VAL A 75 5.04 3.53 37.10
CA VAL A 75 5.29 4.69 37.96
C VAL A 75 6.72 4.53 38.50
N ALA A 76 7.61 5.41 38.04
CA ALA A 76 8.92 5.59 38.63
C ALA A 76 8.74 6.24 40.01
N ASP A 77 8.26 5.47 40.94
CA ASP A 77 8.32 5.85 42.36
C ASP A 77 8.83 4.65 43.17
N GLY A 78 9.91 4.88 43.91
CA GLY A 78 10.70 3.87 44.59
C GLY A 78 9.99 3.22 45.77
N GLY A 79 8.95 2.44 45.53
CA GLY A 79 8.24 1.66 46.53
C GLY A 79 8.37 0.17 46.27
N VAL A 80 9.17 -0.55 47.06
CA VAL A 80 9.16 -2.02 47.12
C VAL A 80 7.83 -2.52 47.66
N SER A 81 6.90 -2.79 46.81
CA SER A 81 5.69 -3.58 47.15
C SER A 81 5.79 -4.92 46.45
N GLY A 82 6.09 -5.96 47.20
CA GLY A 82 6.06 -7.35 46.77
C GLY A 82 4.61 -7.84 46.59
N ALA A 83 3.93 -7.32 45.56
CA ALA A 83 2.71 -7.93 45.07
C ALA A 83 3.08 -9.10 44.12
N PRO A 84 2.44 -10.28 44.25
CA PRO A 84 2.71 -11.38 43.36
C PRO A 84 2.40 -10.92 41.92
N ARG A 85 3.41 -11.02 41.03
CA ARG A 85 3.19 -10.87 39.58
C ARG A 85 2.08 -11.85 39.21
N SER A 86 0.92 -11.34 38.87
CA SER A 86 -0.15 -12.14 38.28
C SER A 86 0.46 -12.96 37.15
N ALA A 87 0.22 -14.28 37.18
CA ALA A 87 0.64 -15.18 36.12
C ALA A 87 0.24 -14.58 34.75
N PRO A 88 1.03 -14.82 33.68
CA PRO A 88 0.67 -14.35 32.35
C PRO A 88 -0.76 -14.83 32.07
N ASN A 89 -1.66 -13.86 31.90
CA ASN A 89 -3.08 -14.11 31.68
C ASN A 89 -3.19 -15.10 30.54
N ALA A 90 -3.98 -16.18 30.72
CA ALA A 90 -4.24 -17.20 29.71
C ALA A 90 -4.43 -16.48 28.37
N ALA A 91 -3.70 -16.93 27.34
CA ALA A 91 -3.58 -16.26 26.05
C ALA A 91 -4.95 -15.77 25.58
N ALA A 92 -5.19 -14.47 25.72
CA ALA A 92 -6.44 -13.87 25.27
C ALA A 92 -6.58 -14.16 23.77
N ALA A 93 -7.74 -14.69 23.38
CA ALA A 93 -8.00 -14.93 21.97
C ALA A 93 -7.75 -13.64 21.15
N PRO A 94 -7.12 -13.73 19.98
CA PRO A 94 -6.90 -12.57 19.14
C PRO A 94 -8.24 -11.92 18.80
N PRO A 95 -8.32 -10.58 18.71
CA PRO A 95 -9.52 -9.92 18.22
C PRO A 95 -9.82 -10.35 16.79
N ALA A 96 -11.07 -10.44 16.42
CA ALA A 96 -11.44 -10.50 15.02
C ALA A 96 -10.92 -9.24 14.31
N PHE A 97 -10.49 -9.37 13.08
CA PHE A 97 -10.01 -8.24 12.28
C PHE A 97 -10.34 -8.42 10.81
N GLU A 98 -10.34 -7.33 10.08
CA GLU A 98 -10.49 -7.27 8.64
C GLU A 98 -9.25 -6.65 8.01
N LEU A 99 -8.79 -7.26 6.90
CA LEU A 99 -7.77 -6.68 6.02
C LEU A 99 -8.46 -6.04 4.81
N LYS A 100 -8.17 -4.77 4.57
CA LYS A 100 -8.67 -4.06 3.39
C LYS A 100 -7.82 -4.37 2.17
N ASP A 101 -8.33 -4.03 0.98
CA ASP A 101 -7.53 -4.16 -0.25
C ASP A 101 -6.26 -3.30 -0.13
N PRO A 102 -5.13 -3.81 -0.66
CA PRO A 102 -3.86 -3.10 -0.53
C PRO A 102 -3.81 -1.87 -1.44
N VAL A 103 -3.23 -0.78 -0.94
CA VAL A 103 -3.00 0.46 -1.69
C VAL A 103 -1.50 0.71 -1.87
N PRO A 104 -1.08 1.38 -2.97
CA PRO A 104 0.33 1.64 -3.24
C PRO A 104 0.90 2.71 -2.30
N LEU A 105 2.11 2.46 -1.82
CA LEU A 105 2.89 3.36 -1.01
C LEU A 105 4.15 3.77 -1.78
N TYR A 106 4.21 5.04 -2.14
CA TYR A 106 5.30 5.59 -2.94
C TYR A 106 6.33 6.31 -2.07
N GLU A 107 7.57 6.27 -2.55
CA GLU A 107 8.68 7.06 -2.02
C GLU A 107 9.46 7.71 -3.16
N LEU A 108 10.38 8.59 -2.80
CA LEU A 108 11.21 9.28 -3.78
C LEU A 108 12.15 8.31 -4.51
N ASN A 109 12.23 8.45 -5.83
CA ASN A 109 13.22 7.75 -6.64
C ASN A 109 14.62 8.30 -6.33
N PRO A 110 15.62 7.47 -5.99
CA PRO A 110 16.99 7.92 -5.73
C PRO A 110 17.61 8.74 -6.87
N ASP A 111 17.34 8.40 -8.13
CA ASP A 111 17.85 9.15 -9.28
C ASP A 111 17.19 10.53 -9.41
N PHE A 112 15.94 10.68 -8.99
CA PHE A 112 15.31 11.98 -8.86
C PHE A 112 15.97 12.80 -7.74
N VAL A 113 16.22 12.21 -6.58
CA VAL A 113 16.87 12.87 -5.44
C VAL A 113 18.27 13.37 -5.80
N THR A 114 19.04 12.58 -6.55
CA THR A 114 20.40 12.95 -6.98
C THR A 114 20.45 13.90 -8.19
N GLY A 115 19.29 14.19 -8.79
CA GLY A 115 19.21 15.01 -10.00
C GLY A 115 19.63 14.29 -11.30
N LYS A 116 19.88 12.97 -11.24
CA LYS A 116 20.18 12.17 -12.44
C LYS A 116 18.94 12.00 -13.32
N ALA A 117 17.76 11.85 -12.70
CA ALA A 117 16.49 11.83 -13.42
C ALA A 117 15.91 13.22 -13.55
N LYS A 118 15.25 13.49 -14.69
CA LYS A 118 14.52 14.76 -14.92
C LYS A 118 13.35 14.88 -13.93
N ALA A 119 13.01 16.13 -13.56
CA ALA A 119 11.88 16.43 -12.69
C ALA A 119 10.54 16.31 -13.42
N THR A 120 10.15 15.07 -13.70
CA THR A 120 8.83 14.71 -14.25
C THR A 120 8.09 13.78 -13.29
N PRO A 121 6.75 13.77 -13.27
CA PRO A 121 5.96 12.92 -12.36
C PRO A 121 6.32 11.43 -12.45
N GLU A 122 6.68 10.94 -13.62
CA GLU A 122 7.04 9.52 -13.86
C GLU A 122 8.37 9.16 -13.21
N ASN A 123 9.31 10.10 -13.15
CA ASN A 123 10.67 9.88 -12.65
C ASN A 123 10.80 10.17 -11.14
N ALA A 124 9.84 10.90 -10.57
CA ALA A 124 9.97 11.40 -9.21
C ALA A 124 9.77 10.32 -8.14
N LEU A 125 8.88 9.38 -8.39
CA LEU A 125 8.42 8.40 -7.41
C LEU A 125 8.69 6.98 -7.88
N ARG A 126 8.92 6.11 -6.92
CA ARG A 126 8.92 4.65 -7.09
C ARG A 126 7.92 4.00 -6.14
N LEU A 127 7.31 2.90 -6.54
CA LEU A 127 6.50 2.07 -5.66
C LEU A 127 7.44 1.35 -4.69
N SER A 128 7.23 1.57 -3.40
CA SER A 128 8.07 0.98 -2.34
C SER A 128 7.39 -0.23 -1.72
N TYR A 129 6.11 -0.08 -1.36
CA TYR A 129 5.31 -1.11 -0.73
C TYR A 129 3.87 -1.08 -1.26
N LEU A 130 3.15 -2.17 -1.06
CA LEU A 130 1.70 -2.13 -0.93
C LEU A 130 1.36 -2.19 0.56
N THR A 131 0.39 -1.40 1.00
CA THR A 131 -0.04 -1.36 2.39
C THR A 131 -1.53 -1.65 2.49
N SER A 132 -1.91 -2.47 3.48
CA SER A 132 -3.30 -2.83 3.75
C SER A 132 -3.67 -2.45 5.19
N ARG A 133 -4.80 -1.79 5.35
CA ARG A 133 -5.36 -1.45 6.66
C ARG A 133 -5.83 -2.70 7.37
N VAL A 134 -5.49 -2.80 8.65
CA VAL A 134 -6.03 -3.79 9.60
C VAL A 134 -7.03 -3.06 10.48
N ALA A 135 -8.30 -3.44 10.42
CA ALA A 135 -9.32 -2.96 11.33
C ALA A 135 -9.68 -4.06 12.32
N ALA A 136 -9.23 -3.95 13.56
CA ALA A 136 -9.56 -4.92 14.60
C ALA A 136 -10.90 -4.61 15.27
N GLY A 137 -11.63 -5.67 15.66
CA GLY A 137 -12.95 -5.56 16.27
C GLY A 137 -12.98 -4.86 17.64
N ASP A 138 -11.81 -4.68 18.26
CA ASP A 138 -11.64 -3.90 19.50
C ASP A 138 -11.30 -2.42 19.24
N GLY A 139 -11.27 -2.00 17.97
CA GLY A 139 -10.96 -0.63 17.55
C GLY A 139 -9.47 -0.37 17.30
N HIS A 140 -8.58 -1.35 17.56
CA HIS A 140 -7.16 -1.20 17.24
C HIS A 140 -6.95 -1.11 15.72
N GLN A 141 -6.10 -0.19 15.29
CA GLN A 141 -5.74 0.01 13.88
C GLN A 141 -4.27 -0.37 13.67
N ALA A 142 -3.98 -1.01 12.56
CA ALA A 142 -2.63 -1.35 12.16
C ALA A 142 -2.50 -1.35 10.63
N ALA A 143 -1.29 -1.48 10.12
CA ALA A 143 -0.98 -1.57 8.70
C ALA A 143 -0.12 -2.81 8.40
N VAL A 144 -0.55 -3.63 7.46
CA VAL A 144 0.30 -4.67 6.86
C VAL A 144 1.06 -4.07 5.68
N LEU A 145 2.36 -4.28 5.63
CA LEU A 145 3.24 -3.86 4.54
C LEU A 145 3.65 -5.08 3.72
N LEU A 146 3.50 -4.99 2.41
CA LEU A 146 3.98 -5.97 1.45
C LEU A 146 5.09 -5.35 0.61
N ALA A 147 6.26 -6.01 0.57
CA ALA A 147 7.38 -5.63 -0.29
C ALA A 147 7.33 -6.38 -1.62
N PRO A 148 7.72 -5.75 -2.74
CA PRO A 148 7.88 -6.45 -4.00
C PRO A 148 9.08 -7.42 -3.92
N GLN A 149 8.97 -8.57 -4.57
CA GLN A 149 10.10 -9.47 -4.74
C GLN A 149 10.91 -9.09 -5.99
N ALA A 150 12.09 -9.72 -6.13
CA ALA A 150 13.04 -9.42 -7.20
C ALA A 150 12.47 -9.67 -8.62
N ASP A 151 11.46 -10.52 -8.76
CA ASP A 151 10.78 -10.82 -10.02
C ASP A 151 9.84 -9.67 -10.48
N GLY A 152 9.58 -8.68 -9.63
CA GLY A 152 8.70 -7.55 -9.89
C GLY A 152 7.21 -7.91 -10.06
N GLN A 153 6.83 -9.18 -9.84
CA GLN A 153 5.46 -9.70 -10.00
C GLN A 153 4.91 -10.33 -8.73
N SER A 154 5.78 -10.67 -7.78
CA SER A 154 5.42 -11.31 -6.53
C SER A 154 5.61 -10.35 -5.36
N TRP A 155 4.80 -10.54 -4.33
CA TRP A 155 4.80 -9.76 -3.11
C TRP A 155 5.03 -10.66 -1.90
N GLN A 156 5.59 -10.12 -0.85
CA GLN A 156 5.78 -10.83 0.42
C GLN A 156 5.49 -9.92 1.59
N LEU A 157 5.11 -10.50 2.73
CA LEU A 157 4.95 -9.77 3.97
C LEU A 157 6.29 -9.15 4.38
N ALA A 158 6.34 -7.81 4.45
CA ALA A 158 7.51 -7.07 4.92
C ALA A 158 7.41 -6.74 6.41
N GLY A 159 6.21 -6.49 6.91
CA GLY A 159 5.99 -6.19 8.32
C GLY A 159 4.58 -5.74 8.64
N ILE A 160 4.36 -5.47 9.92
CA ILE A 160 3.13 -4.88 10.44
C ILE A 160 3.54 -3.66 11.26
N ARG A 161 2.84 -2.55 11.07
CA ARG A 161 3.01 -1.31 11.83
C ARG A 161 1.79 -1.07 12.69
N ASP A 162 2.02 -0.51 13.86
CA ASP A 162 0.97 0.00 14.74
C ASP A 162 0.40 1.31 14.18
N GLY A 163 -0.92 1.47 14.25
CA GLY A 163 -1.63 2.59 13.65
C GLY A 163 -1.80 2.48 12.13
N ASP A 164 -2.60 3.37 11.57
CA ASP A 164 -3.01 3.36 10.17
C ASP A 164 -2.85 4.71 9.45
N THR A 165 -2.16 5.67 10.07
CA THR A 165 -2.01 7.03 9.53
C THR A 165 -1.40 7.03 8.12
N GLU A 166 -0.35 6.23 7.90
CA GLU A 166 0.29 6.13 6.58
C GLU A 166 -0.65 5.53 5.54
N VAL A 167 -1.45 4.52 5.94
CA VAL A 167 -2.46 3.92 5.05
C VAL A 167 -3.52 4.94 4.68
N GLY A 168 -4.03 5.70 5.64
CA GLY A 168 -5.03 6.75 5.38
C GLY A 168 -4.51 7.82 4.40
N LEU A 169 -3.24 8.19 4.49
CA LEU A 169 -2.61 9.12 3.55
C LEU A 169 -2.41 8.48 2.17
N ALA A 170 -2.02 7.19 2.12
CA ALA A 170 -1.88 6.46 0.86
C ALA A 170 -3.24 6.26 0.15
N GLU A 171 -4.30 5.95 0.89
CA GLU A 171 -5.68 5.85 0.37
C GLU A 171 -6.19 7.16 -0.25
N GLY A 172 -5.67 8.31 0.20
CA GLY A 172 -5.96 9.62 -0.40
C GLY A 172 -5.31 9.86 -1.77
N GLY A 173 -4.46 8.95 -2.23
CA GLY A 173 -3.82 9.01 -3.54
C GLY A 173 -4.74 8.54 -4.67
N THR A 174 -4.53 9.08 -5.87
CA THR A 174 -5.21 8.68 -7.11
C THR A 174 -4.18 8.56 -8.23
N ALA A 175 -4.59 7.99 -9.38
CA ALA A 175 -3.75 7.98 -10.57
C ALA A 175 -3.34 9.39 -11.05
N ALA A 176 -4.19 10.39 -10.84
CA ALA A 176 -3.93 11.78 -11.21
C ALA A 176 -3.16 12.57 -10.13
N ALA A 177 -3.13 12.08 -8.89
CA ALA A 177 -2.52 12.78 -7.77
C ALA A 177 -2.00 11.77 -6.74
N ARG A 178 -0.77 11.28 -6.95
CA ARG A 178 -0.14 10.27 -6.09
C ARG A 178 0.34 10.86 -4.78
N THR A 179 0.03 10.16 -3.69
CA THR A 179 0.58 10.50 -2.37
C THR A 179 1.88 9.75 -2.14
N PHE A 180 2.83 10.38 -1.47
CA PHE A 180 4.12 9.78 -1.15
C PHE A 180 4.69 10.30 0.16
N GLY A 181 5.49 9.47 0.82
CA GLY A 181 6.18 9.79 2.06
C GLY A 181 7.63 10.26 1.83
N GLU A 182 8.11 11.10 2.74
CA GLU A 182 9.51 11.43 2.97
C GLU A 182 9.84 11.01 4.43
N PRO A 183 10.20 9.73 4.65
CA PRO A 183 10.25 9.13 6.00
C PRO A 183 11.23 9.82 6.95
N GLN A 184 12.33 10.37 6.44
CA GLN A 184 13.39 11.00 7.24
C GLN A 184 12.90 12.22 8.02
N ILE A 185 11.84 12.86 7.57
CA ILE A 185 11.22 14.01 8.23
C ILE A 185 9.73 13.77 8.54
N HIS A 186 9.26 12.53 8.44
CA HIS A 186 7.85 12.14 8.68
C HIS A 186 6.85 12.97 7.88
N ALA A 187 7.22 13.40 6.66
CA ALA A 187 6.43 14.28 5.82
C ALA A 187 5.67 13.49 4.75
N TRP A 188 4.45 13.94 4.45
CA TRP A 188 3.62 13.37 3.39
C TRP A 188 3.19 14.46 2.41
N TYR A 189 3.24 14.11 1.15
CA TYR A 189 2.99 15.00 0.02
C TYR A 189 2.04 14.36 -0.98
N ARG A 190 1.51 15.19 -1.85
CA ARG A 190 0.77 14.80 -3.06
C ARG A 190 1.50 15.35 -4.28
N LEU A 191 1.76 14.48 -5.25
CA LEU A 191 2.29 14.84 -6.55
C LEU A 191 1.18 14.78 -7.60
N THR A 192 0.84 15.92 -8.19
CA THR A 192 -0.14 16.02 -9.27
C THR A 192 0.49 15.69 -10.63
N GLN A 193 -0.34 15.32 -11.62
CA GLN A 193 0.12 15.12 -13.01
C GLN A 193 0.72 16.38 -13.62
N SER A 194 0.30 17.57 -13.18
CA SER A 194 0.86 18.86 -13.63
C SER A 194 2.26 19.13 -13.06
N GLY A 195 2.80 18.26 -12.22
CA GLY A 195 4.11 18.42 -11.60
C GLY A 195 4.12 19.44 -10.44
N THR A 196 3.02 19.49 -9.69
CA THR A 196 2.94 20.24 -8.43
C THR A 196 3.07 19.27 -7.26
N VAL A 197 3.93 19.59 -6.28
CA VAL A 197 4.05 18.89 -5.00
C VAL A 197 3.34 19.72 -3.93
N GLU A 198 2.33 19.12 -3.31
CA GLU A 198 1.49 19.73 -2.28
C GLU A 198 1.80 19.08 -0.92
N ALA A 199 1.90 19.87 0.15
CA ALA A 199 2.07 19.39 1.51
C ALA A 199 0.74 18.82 2.04
N LEU A 200 0.76 17.59 2.57
CA LEU A 200 -0.39 16.96 3.23
C LEU A 200 -0.29 17.01 4.76
N THR A 201 0.92 17.17 5.30
CA THR A 201 1.16 17.25 6.74
C THR A 201 1.89 18.53 7.12
N LYS A 202 1.94 18.84 8.41
CA LYS A 202 2.68 19.99 8.92
C LYS A 202 4.18 19.87 8.66
N GLU A 203 4.72 18.66 8.80
CA GLU A 203 6.11 18.34 8.52
C GLU A 203 6.43 18.58 7.03
N ALA A 204 5.50 18.22 6.14
CA ALA A 204 5.61 18.49 4.71
C ALA A 204 5.65 20.00 4.42
N THR A 205 4.79 20.80 5.06
CA THR A 205 4.83 22.25 4.94
C THR A 205 6.19 22.79 5.38
N THR A 206 6.73 22.31 6.48
CA THR A 206 8.09 22.65 6.95
C THR A 206 9.14 22.23 5.91
N GLY A 207 9.03 21.00 5.37
CA GLY A 207 9.89 20.46 4.34
C GLY A 207 9.87 21.26 3.03
N LEU A 208 8.76 21.97 2.74
CA LEU A 208 8.65 22.90 1.61
C LEU A 208 9.07 24.35 1.95
N GLY A 209 9.71 24.56 3.10
CA GLY A 209 10.14 25.90 3.54
C GLY A 209 8.97 26.81 3.90
N GLY A 210 7.94 26.28 4.54
CA GLY A 210 6.73 26.99 4.97
C GLY A 210 5.67 27.18 3.87
N ARG A 211 5.84 26.58 2.68
CA ARG A 211 4.90 26.68 1.57
C ARG A 211 3.93 25.49 1.57
N SER A 212 2.70 25.72 1.11
CA SER A 212 1.71 24.64 0.93
C SER A 212 1.98 23.79 -0.33
N SER A 213 2.65 24.37 -1.34
CA SER A 213 3.02 23.67 -2.56
C SER A 213 4.24 24.28 -3.24
N VAL A 214 4.89 23.49 -4.09
CA VAL A 214 6.01 23.89 -4.94
C VAL A 214 5.94 23.15 -6.28
N THR A 215 6.67 23.63 -7.29
CA THR A 215 6.86 22.86 -8.52
C THR A 215 7.74 21.63 -8.25
N LEU A 216 7.57 20.57 -9.02
CA LEU A 216 8.39 19.35 -8.89
C LEU A 216 9.89 19.63 -9.05
N ALA A 217 10.27 20.53 -9.96
CA ALA A 217 11.66 20.95 -10.11
C ALA A 217 12.17 21.73 -8.87
N GLY A 218 11.31 22.52 -8.23
CA GLY A 218 11.62 23.17 -6.95
C GLY A 218 11.79 22.14 -5.83
N TYR A 219 10.91 21.15 -5.77
CA TYR A 219 11.01 20.07 -4.79
C TYR A 219 12.26 19.22 -4.98
N GLN A 220 12.64 18.89 -6.23
CA GLN A 220 13.88 18.18 -6.53
C GLN A 220 15.10 18.89 -5.93
N LYS A 221 15.19 20.23 -6.05
CA LYS A 221 16.28 21.01 -5.46
C LYS A 221 16.30 20.90 -3.93
N LEU A 222 15.12 20.88 -3.28
CA LEU A 222 15.02 20.74 -1.83
C LEU A 222 15.50 19.36 -1.35
N VAL A 223 15.06 18.29 -1.99
CA VAL A 223 15.46 16.91 -1.59
C VAL A 223 16.91 16.62 -1.99
N ALA A 224 17.39 17.16 -3.10
CA ALA A 224 18.80 17.05 -3.47
C ALA A 224 19.72 17.73 -2.43
N ALA A 225 19.34 18.91 -1.94
CA ALA A 225 20.09 19.60 -0.89
C ALA A 225 20.08 18.83 0.45
N ARG A 226 19.01 18.12 0.77
CA ARG A 226 18.89 17.32 2.01
C ARG A 226 19.61 15.97 1.94
N TYR A 227 19.53 15.29 0.78
CA TYR A 227 19.86 13.87 0.67
C TYR A 227 20.78 13.51 -0.49
N GLY A 228 21.12 14.44 -1.39
CA GLY A 228 21.86 14.13 -2.61
C GLY A 228 23.24 13.52 -2.35
N ASP A 229 23.89 13.93 -1.27
CA ASP A 229 25.20 13.44 -0.83
C ASP A 229 25.11 12.18 0.07
N LYS A 230 23.91 11.78 0.49
CA LYS A 230 23.65 10.68 1.45
C LYS A 230 23.12 9.41 0.80
N GLN A 231 23.03 9.36 -0.52
CA GLN A 231 22.50 8.21 -1.25
C GLN A 231 23.47 7.00 -1.19
N PRO A 232 22.96 5.77 -1.32
CA PRO A 232 23.80 4.57 -1.41
C PRO A 232 24.90 4.74 -2.48
N GLY A 233 26.14 4.36 -2.14
CA GLY A 233 27.32 4.54 -2.98
C GLY A 233 27.92 5.95 -2.96
N SER A 234 27.37 6.89 -2.17
CA SER A 234 27.97 8.21 -1.94
C SER A 234 29.25 8.13 -1.07
N SER A 235 29.98 9.23 -0.97
CA SER A 235 31.12 9.29 -0.05
C SER A 235 30.69 9.21 1.42
N TYR A 236 29.47 9.64 1.73
CA TYR A 236 28.85 9.55 3.05
C TYR A 236 28.56 8.09 3.41
N ASP A 237 27.95 7.34 2.49
CA ASP A 237 27.66 5.92 2.64
C ASP A 237 28.94 5.08 2.78
N ARG A 238 29.95 5.30 1.92
CA ARG A 238 31.23 4.60 1.99
C ARG A 238 32.01 4.84 3.29
N LYS A 239 31.71 5.91 4.03
CA LYS A 239 32.30 6.18 5.34
C LYS A 239 31.52 5.53 6.49
N GLY A 240 30.47 4.75 6.20
CA GLY A 240 29.62 4.11 7.20
C GLY A 240 28.74 5.09 8.00
N LEU A 241 28.47 6.27 7.43
CA LEU A 241 27.68 7.32 8.10
C LEU A 241 26.19 7.26 7.72
N ALA A 242 25.82 6.37 6.80
CA ALA A 242 24.43 6.08 6.42
C ALA A 242 23.91 4.90 7.24
N GLY A 243 23.79 5.04 8.56
CA GLY A 243 23.48 4.03 9.54
C GLY A 243 22.32 3.11 9.29
#